data_04f4091dc4e53fcf4b55cf193b786c44
#
_entry.id   04f4091dc4e53fcf4b55cf193b786c44
#
_cell.length_a   1.000
_cell.length_b   1.000
_cell.length_c   1.000
_cell.angle_alpha   90.00
_cell.angle_beta   90.00
_cell.angle_gamma   90.00
#
_symmetry.space_group_name_H-M   'P 1'
#
loop_
_entity.id
_entity.type
_entity.pdbx_description
1 polymer ?
#
loop_
_entity_poly.entity_id
_entity_poly.type
_entity_poly.pdbx_seq_one_letter_code
_entity_poly.pdbx_strand_id
1 'polypeptide(L)'
;IEFSSFSCSHCAEFHNQTLQELKESSVYKNINFYLIDFPLNQAAFYATIVANCNEGIRPSYVDSVYGNYDVWTKASSGEEIIELLNSYGLQHGLGDEELQSCLKDEDSHNRLLSLQVDAQNIFGVESTPTFLINGEKVQGNRPASEFIKIIKKKLNN
;
A
#
# COMPACT_ATOMS: atom_id res chain seq x y z
N ILE A 1 3.40 -11.00 2.01
CA ILE A 1 3.72 -9.58 2.28
C ILE A 1 3.91 -8.89 0.95
N GLU A 2 3.31 -7.72 0.77
CA GLU A 2 3.60 -6.77 -0.32
C GLU A 2 4.26 -5.52 0.28
N PHE A 3 5.39 -5.10 -0.27
CA PHE A 3 5.96 -3.77 -0.05
C PHE A 3 5.49 -2.87 -1.18
N SER A 4 4.75 -1.82 -0.84
CA SER A 4 3.97 -1.04 -1.80
C SER A 4 4.10 0.46 -1.56
N SER A 5 3.98 1.25 -2.62
CA SER A 5 3.94 2.70 -2.55
C SER A 5 2.67 3.24 -3.21
N PHE A 6 1.99 4.15 -2.56
CA PHE A 6 0.81 4.79 -3.14
C PHE A 6 1.10 5.53 -4.46
N SER A 7 2.31 6.05 -4.65
CA SER A 7 2.69 6.72 -5.90
C SER A 7 3.22 5.78 -7.00
N CYS A 8 3.20 4.48 -6.77
CA CYS A 8 3.68 3.49 -7.74
C CYS A 8 2.53 3.01 -8.64
N SER A 9 2.62 3.25 -9.95
CA SER A 9 1.60 2.82 -10.91
C SER A 9 1.40 1.30 -10.96
N HIS A 10 2.48 0.51 -10.86
CA HIS A 10 2.40 -0.94 -10.82
C HIS A 10 1.78 -1.47 -9.52
N CYS A 11 1.90 -0.72 -8.41
CA CYS A 11 1.19 -1.04 -7.17
C CYS A 11 -0.31 -0.78 -7.33
N ALA A 12 -0.70 0.34 -7.94
CA ALA A 12 -2.09 0.63 -8.25
C ALA A 12 -2.70 -0.42 -9.20
N GLU A 13 -1.96 -0.82 -10.24
CA GLU A 13 -2.38 -1.90 -11.14
C GLU A 13 -2.57 -3.23 -10.39
N PHE A 14 -1.61 -3.60 -9.53
CA PHE A 14 -1.74 -4.81 -8.70
C PHE A 14 -2.99 -4.75 -7.83
N HIS A 15 -3.22 -3.66 -7.11
CA HIS A 15 -4.40 -3.52 -6.23
C HIS A 15 -5.72 -3.52 -6.98
N ASN A 16 -5.78 -2.81 -8.12
CA ASN A 16 -7.03 -2.63 -8.87
C ASN A 16 -7.40 -3.83 -9.75
N GLN A 17 -6.45 -4.68 -10.10
CA GLN A 17 -6.66 -5.79 -11.04
C GLN A 17 -6.17 -7.12 -10.46
N THR A 18 -4.85 -7.30 -10.33
CA THR A 18 -4.24 -8.59 -9.97
C THR A 18 -4.70 -9.10 -8.60
N LEU A 19 -4.78 -8.22 -7.60
CA LEU A 19 -5.24 -8.59 -6.26
C LEU A 19 -6.72 -8.99 -6.25
N GLN A 20 -7.56 -8.35 -7.07
CA GLN A 20 -8.97 -8.72 -7.18
C GLN A 20 -9.12 -10.12 -7.77
N GLU A 21 -8.39 -10.44 -8.85
CA GLU A 21 -8.35 -11.81 -9.40
C GLU A 21 -7.82 -12.82 -8.39
N LEU A 22 -6.81 -12.46 -7.59
CA LEU A 22 -6.28 -13.31 -6.51
C LEU A 22 -7.35 -13.56 -5.44
N LYS A 23 -8.11 -12.55 -5.02
CA LYS A 23 -9.18 -12.68 -4.03
C LYS A 23 -10.27 -13.65 -4.46
N GLU A 24 -10.55 -13.74 -5.76
CA GLU A 24 -11.51 -14.70 -6.33
C GLU A 24 -10.97 -16.14 -6.38
N SER A 25 -9.66 -16.32 -6.28
CA SER A 25 -9.04 -17.63 -6.36
C SER A 25 -9.18 -18.45 -5.08
N SER A 26 -9.19 -19.78 -5.21
CA SER A 26 -9.26 -20.69 -4.05
C SER A 26 -8.05 -20.62 -3.13
N VAL A 27 -6.90 -20.14 -3.63
CA VAL A 27 -5.67 -20.03 -2.81
C VAL A 27 -5.72 -18.88 -1.83
N TYR A 28 -6.50 -17.83 -2.11
CA TYR A 28 -6.55 -16.62 -1.27
C TYR A 28 -7.07 -16.91 0.14
N LYS A 29 -7.98 -17.85 0.27
CA LYS A 29 -8.55 -18.27 1.58
C LYS A 29 -7.52 -18.95 2.49
N ASN A 30 -6.38 -19.36 1.94
CA ASN A 30 -5.33 -20.10 2.66
C ASN A 30 -4.07 -19.25 2.90
N ILE A 31 -4.14 -17.94 2.68
CA ILE A 31 -3.02 -17.01 2.91
C ILE A 31 -3.42 -15.87 3.84
N ASN A 32 -2.42 -15.34 4.51
CA ASN A 32 -2.49 -14.03 5.16
C ASN A 32 -1.80 -13.02 4.25
N PHE A 33 -2.53 -11.99 3.82
CA PHE A 33 -1.98 -10.91 3.01
C PHE A 33 -1.66 -9.71 3.89
N TYR A 34 -0.45 -9.19 3.78
CA TYR A 34 0.01 -8.01 4.52
C TYR A 34 0.54 -6.98 3.53
N LEU A 35 0.05 -5.75 3.65
CA LEU A 35 0.51 -4.58 2.92
C LEU A 35 1.43 -3.76 3.83
N ILE A 36 2.69 -3.61 3.42
CA ILE A 36 3.70 -2.80 4.10
C ILE A 36 4.00 -1.58 3.25
N ASP A 37 3.90 -0.41 3.86
CA ASP A 37 4.16 0.86 3.17
C ASP A 37 5.66 1.03 2.87
N PHE A 38 5.94 1.40 1.61
CA PHE A 38 7.27 1.70 1.11
C PHE A 38 7.20 2.97 0.26
N PRO A 39 7.01 4.16 0.87
CA PRO A 39 6.78 5.39 0.14
C PRO A 39 7.98 5.80 -0.70
N LEU A 40 7.77 6.00 -2.01
CA LEU A 40 8.83 6.35 -2.97
C LEU A 40 9.07 7.86 -3.07
N ASN A 41 8.14 8.68 -2.59
CA ASN A 41 8.23 10.14 -2.63
C ASN A 41 7.39 10.77 -1.52
N GLN A 42 7.46 12.10 -1.41
CA GLN A 42 6.77 12.85 -0.36
C GLN A 42 5.25 12.70 -0.40
N ALA A 43 4.63 12.68 -1.58
CA ALA A 43 3.18 12.50 -1.72
C ALA A 43 2.75 11.10 -1.27
N ALA A 44 3.50 10.05 -1.63
CA ALA A 44 3.27 8.71 -1.14
C ALA A 44 3.46 8.60 0.37
N PHE A 45 4.46 9.29 0.93
CA PHE A 45 4.66 9.32 2.38
C PHE A 45 3.49 10.01 3.09
N TYR A 46 2.99 11.11 2.54
CA TYR A 46 1.80 11.76 3.06
C TYR A 46 0.58 10.83 3.06
N ALA A 47 0.33 10.16 1.93
CA ALA A 47 -0.74 9.16 1.84
C ALA A 47 -0.56 8.01 2.85
N THR A 48 0.69 7.58 3.08
CA THR A 48 1.03 6.59 4.11
C THR A 48 0.67 7.08 5.51
N ILE A 49 0.96 8.35 5.86
CA ILE A 49 0.57 8.92 7.14
C ILE A 49 -0.96 8.86 7.30
N VAL A 50 -1.71 9.37 6.32
CA VAL A 50 -3.19 9.37 6.38
C VAL A 50 -3.75 7.95 6.49
N ALA A 51 -3.19 6.98 5.75
CA ALA A 51 -3.58 5.57 5.80
C ALA A 51 -3.39 4.95 7.21
N ASN A 52 -2.42 5.44 7.97
CA ASN A 52 -2.07 4.91 9.29
C ASN A 52 -2.63 5.76 10.46
N CYS A 53 -3.39 6.81 10.19
CA CYS A 53 -4.05 7.60 11.23
C CYS A 53 -5.08 6.79 12.01
N ASN A 54 -5.79 5.89 11.34
CA ASN A 54 -6.81 5.05 11.96
C ASN A 54 -6.86 3.68 11.25
N GLU A 55 -6.60 2.61 12.00
CA GLU A 55 -6.57 1.25 11.45
C GLU A 55 -7.93 0.84 10.85
N GLY A 56 -9.04 1.34 11.38
CA GLY A 56 -10.38 1.03 10.91
C GLY A 56 -10.68 1.54 9.50
N ILE A 57 -10.09 2.66 9.09
CA ILE A 57 -10.28 3.21 7.75
C ILE A 57 -9.24 2.71 6.74
N ARG A 58 -8.10 2.17 7.21
CA ARG A 58 -6.97 1.85 6.34
C ARG A 58 -7.33 1.03 5.11
N PRO A 59 -8.11 -0.09 5.19
CA PRO A 59 -8.45 -0.86 3.98
C PRO A 59 -9.20 -0.04 2.94
N SER A 60 -10.24 0.69 3.36
CA SER A 60 -11.05 1.52 2.45
C SER A 60 -10.28 2.72 1.90
N TYR A 61 -9.39 3.31 2.71
CA TYR A 61 -8.51 4.37 2.27
C TYR A 61 -7.54 3.89 1.19
N VAL A 62 -6.89 2.74 1.40
CA VAL A 62 -5.99 2.11 0.42
C VAL A 62 -6.72 1.86 -0.91
N ASP A 63 -7.93 1.30 -0.86
CA ASP A 63 -8.76 1.07 -2.05
C ASP A 63 -9.07 2.38 -2.78
N SER A 64 -9.39 3.47 -2.04
CA SER A 64 -9.67 4.77 -2.64
C SER A 64 -8.45 5.42 -3.27
N VAL A 65 -7.29 5.37 -2.60
CA VAL A 65 -6.06 5.99 -3.12
C VAL A 65 -5.58 5.28 -4.38
N TYR A 66 -5.60 3.94 -4.42
CA TYR A 66 -5.24 3.20 -5.62
C TYR A 66 -6.33 3.27 -6.70
N GLY A 67 -7.61 3.24 -6.31
CA GLY A 67 -8.73 3.38 -7.25
C GLY A 67 -8.77 4.72 -7.97
N ASN A 68 -8.29 5.78 -7.31
CA ASN A 68 -8.20 7.13 -7.87
C ASN A 68 -6.75 7.54 -8.21
N TYR A 69 -5.87 6.57 -8.47
CA TYR A 69 -4.45 6.80 -8.72
C TYR A 69 -4.20 7.92 -9.75
N ASP A 70 -4.85 7.84 -10.90
CA ASP A 70 -4.67 8.82 -11.98
C ASP A 70 -5.23 10.21 -11.65
N VAL A 71 -6.15 10.32 -10.71
CA VAL A 71 -6.74 11.60 -10.29
C VAL A 71 -5.75 12.35 -9.42
N TRP A 72 -5.32 11.77 -8.30
CA TRP A 72 -4.47 12.49 -7.36
C TRP A 72 -3.01 12.62 -7.82
N THR A 73 -2.47 11.62 -8.57
CA THR A 73 -1.09 11.71 -9.08
C THR A 73 -0.92 12.70 -10.21
N LYS A 74 -2.01 13.08 -10.91
CA LYS A 74 -2.00 14.06 -12.00
C LYS A 74 -2.57 15.42 -11.58
N ALA A 75 -2.83 15.63 -10.29
CA ALA A 75 -3.28 16.91 -9.76
C ALA A 75 -2.26 18.03 -10.06
N SER A 76 -2.77 19.24 -10.21
CA SER A 76 -2.02 20.39 -10.76
C SER A 76 -1.02 21.00 -9.76
N SER A 77 -1.20 20.72 -8.47
CA SER A 77 -0.34 21.24 -7.38
C SER A 77 -0.20 20.27 -6.23
N GLY A 78 0.82 20.49 -5.39
CA GLY A 78 0.99 19.72 -4.16
C GLY A 78 -0.16 19.91 -3.16
N GLU A 79 -0.74 21.11 -3.12
CA GLU A 79 -1.91 21.40 -2.28
C GLU A 79 -3.11 20.57 -2.74
N GLU A 80 -3.38 20.50 -4.03
CA GLU A 80 -4.48 19.69 -4.57
C GLU A 80 -4.28 18.20 -4.28
N ILE A 81 -3.04 17.68 -4.36
CA ILE A 81 -2.71 16.31 -3.96
C ILE A 81 -3.09 16.07 -2.51
N ILE A 82 -2.68 16.96 -1.61
CA ILE A 82 -2.96 16.88 -0.17
C ILE A 82 -4.47 16.92 0.10
N GLU A 83 -5.21 17.83 -0.55
CA GLU A 83 -6.66 17.94 -0.41
C GLU A 83 -7.37 16.66 -0.84
N LEU A 84 -6.97 16.07 -1.99
CA LEU A 84 -7.53 14.81 -2.47
C LEU A 84 -7.26 13.66 -1.50
N LEU A 85 -6.00 13.49 -1.05
CA LEU A 85 -5.61 12.44 -0.12
C LEU A 85 -6.35 12.57 1.23
N ASN A 86 -6.51 13.78 1.75
CA ASN A 86 -7.29 14.05 2.95
C ASN A 86 -8.77 13.71 2.74
N SER A 87 -9.34 14.11 1.60
CA SER A 87 -10.74 13.85 1.30
C SER A 87 -11.09 12.37 1.30
N TYR A 88 -10.19 11.52 0.81
CA TYR A 88 -10.37 10.06 0.88
C TYR A 88 -10.40 9.55 2.32
N GLY A 89 -9.55 10.09 3.21
CA GLY A 89 -9.59 9.74 4.64
C GLY A 89 -10.92 10.14 5.30
N LEU A 90 -11.34 11.38 5.08
CA LEU A 90 -12.58 11.93 5.62
C LEU A 90 -13.82 11.17 5.12
N GLN A 91 -13.86 10.77 3.84
CA GLN A 91 -14.93 9.97 3.26
C GLN A 91 -15.10 8.60 3.94
N HIS A 92 -14.02 8.05 4.50
CA HIS A 92 -14.04 6.78 5.21
C HIS A 92 -14.14 6.91 6.73
N GLY A 93 -14.42 8.12 7.23
CA GLY A 93 -14.73 8.36 8.63
C GLY A 93 -13.56 8.81 9.50
N LEU A 94 -12.43 9.19 8.89
CA LEU A 94 -11.37 9.88 9.64
C LEU A 94 -11.88 11.26 10.08
N GLY A 95 -11.79 11.56 11.36
CA GLY A 95 -12.19 12.88 11.87
C GLY A 95 -11.15 13.97 11.54
N ASP A 96 -11.58 15.21 11.34
CA ASP A 96 -10.67 16.34 11.08
C ASP A 96 -9.63 16.52 12.20
N GLU A 97 -10.04 16.45 13.47
CA GLU A 97 -9.12 16.57 14.61
C GLU A 97 -8.12 15.40 14.66
N GLU A 98 -8.59 14.20 14.37
CA GLU A 98 -7.77 12.99 14.31
C GLU A 98 -6.73 13.10 13.18
N LEU A 99 -7.13 13.54 11.99
CA LEU A 99 -6.23 13.83 10.88
C LEU A 99 -5.16 14.85 11.27
N GLN A 100 -5.57 15.99 11.86
CA GLN A 100 -4.64 17.04 12.27
C GLN A 100 -3.67 16.57 13.35
N SER A 101 -4.11 15.73 14.28
CA SER A 101 -3.25 15.12 15.30
C SER A 101 -2.22 14.19 14.67
N CYS A 102 -2.67 13.32 13.78
CA CYS A 102 -1.87 12.35 13.07
C CYS A 102 -0.78 13.02 12.21
N LEU A 103 -1.13 14.09 11.50
CA LEU A 103 -0.18 14.85 10.67
C LEU A 103 0.92 15.55 11.48
N LYS A 104 0.77 15.67 12.79
CA LYS A 104 1.76 16.25 13.72
C LYS A 104 2.53 15.20 14.53
N ASP A 105 2.19 13.94 14.43
CA ASP A 105 2.81 12.85 15.19
C ASP A 105 4.14 12.42 14.55
N GLU A 106 5.20 13.17 14.84
CA GLU A 106 6.55 12.89 14.33
C GLU A 106 7.07 11.51 14.73
N ASP A 107 6.68 10.98 15.89
CA ASP A 107 7.10 9.65 16.33
C ASP A 107 6.48 8.55 15.44
N SER A 108 5.22 8.70 15.07
CA SER A 108 4.58 7.82 14.08
C SER A 108 5.25 7.93 12.70
N HIS A 109 5.56 9.15 12.25
CA HIS A 109 6.25 9.35 10.98
C HIS A 109 7.62 8.68 10.96
N ASN A 110 8.38 8.82 12.04
CA ASN A 110 9.70 8.17 12.18
C ASN A 110 9.58 6.64 12.18
N ARG A 111 8.54 6.07 12.81
CA ARG A 111 8.28 4.63 12.75
C ARG A 111 7.99 4.15 11.33
N LEU A 112 7.17 4.88 10.57
CA LEU A 112 6.87 4.55 9.17
C LEU A 112 8.14 4.57 8.29
N LEU A 113 9.00 5.56 8.47
CA LEU A 113 10.30 5.63 7.77
C LEU A 113 11.25 4.51 8.19
N SER A 114 11.27 4.13 9.47
CA SER A 114 12.07 3.00 9.95
C SER A 114 11.66 1.68 9.30
N LEU A 115 10.35 1.44 9.11
CA LEU A 115 9.86 0.25 8.42
C LEU A 115 10.36 0.17 6.97
N GLN A 116 10.44 1.32 6.28
CA GLN A 116 11.01 1.38 4.92
C GLN A 116 12.51 1.04 4.94
N VAL A 117 13.28 1.58 5.88
CA VAL A 117 14.71 1.28 6.05
C VAL A 117 14.91 -0.20 6.36
N ASP A 118 14.09 -0.78 7.24
CA ASP A 118 14.13 -2.21 7.56
C ASP A 118 13.78 -3.07 6.34
N ALA A 119 12.81 -2.67 5.55
CA ALA A 119 12.46 -3.35 4.31
C ALA A 119 13.64 -3.40 3.33
N GLN A 120 14.41 -2.31 3.22
CA GLN A 120 15.62 -2.26 2.40
C GLN A 120 16.73 -3.14 2.97
N ASN A 121 17.04 -3.00 4.26
CA ASN A 121 18.21 -3.61 4.86
C ASN A 121 18.02 -5.11 5.13
N ILE A 122 16.82 -5.53 5.55
CA ILE A 122 16.53 -6.91 5.96
C ILE A 122 16.06 -7.75 4.79
N PHE A 123 15.19 -7.18 3.94
CA PHE A 123 14.56 -7.93 2.84
C PHE A 123 15.10 -7.55 1.46
N GLY A 124 16.01 -6.57 1.39
CA GLY A 124 16.58 -6.11 0.12
C GLY A 124 15.53 -5.57 -0.84
N VAL A 125 14.54 -4.82 -0.33
CA VAL A 125 13.51 -4.16 -1.15
C VAL A 125 14.12 -2.94 -1.81
N GLU A 126 14.20 -2.92 -3.14
CA GLU A 126 14.78 -1.84 -3.92
C GLU A 126 13.74 -1.14 -4.82
N SER A 127 12.57 -1.74 -4.99
CA SER A 127 11.49 -1.25 -5.85
C SER A 127 10.12 -1.73 -5.38
N THR A 128 9.06 -1.09 -5.88
CA THR A 128 7.68 -1.48 -5.58
C THR A 128 6.91 -1.83 -6.87
N PRO A 129 5.93 -2.74 -6.80
CA PRO A 129 5.69 -3.63 -5.69
C PRO A 129 6.78 -4.70 -5.59
N THR A 130 7.17 -5.07 -4.36
CA THR A 130 7.99 -6.25 -4.08
C THR A 130 7.21 -7.15 -3.13
N PHE A 131 7.17 -8.44 -3.43
CA PHE A 131 6.44 -9.43 -2.65
C PHE A 131 7.39 -10.40 -1.96
N LEU A 132 7.04 -10.79 -0.72
CA LEU A 132 7.62 -11.94 -0.04
C LEU A 132 6.53 -12.99 0.17
N ILE A 133 6.65 -14.12 -0.53
CA ILE A 133 5.69 -15.22 -0.50
C ILE A 133 6.34 -16.40 0.22
N ASN A 134 6.11 -16.52 1.54
CA ASN A 134 6.78 -17.52 2.38
C ASN A 134 8.29 -17.60 2.10
N GLY A 135 8.96 -16.41 2.15
CA GLY A 135 10.40 -16.26 1.97
C GLY A 135 10.89 -16.16 0.52
N GLU A 136 10.06 -16.39 -0.48
CA GLU A 136 10.43 -16.18 -1.89
C GLU A 136 10.15 -14.72 -2.28
N LYS A 137 11.19 -14.01 -2.73
CA LYS A 137 11.07 -12.64 -3.20
C LYS A 137 10.65 -12.61 -4.67
N VAL A 138 9.57 -11.86 -4.95
CA VAL A 138 9.04 -11.62 -6.30
C VAL A 138 8.95 -10.11 -6.51
N GLN A 139 9.60 -9.59 -7.55
CA GLN A 139 9.61 -8.17 -7.86
C GLN A 139 8.64 -7.84 -9.00
N GLY A 140 7.95 -6.71 -8.84
CA GLY A 140 7.03 -6.17 -9.84
C GLY A 140 5.66 -6.84 -9.85
N ASN A 141 4.69 -6.15 -10.46
CA ASN A 141 3.38 -6.74 -10.73
C ASN A 141 3.50 -7.82 -11.80
N ARG A 142 2.74 -8.90 -11.63
CA ARG A 142 2.66 -10.05 -12.54
C ARG A 142 1.21 -10.49 -12.68
N PRO A 143 0.85 -11.25 -13.72
CA PRO A 143 -0.49 -11.83 -13.82
C PRO A 143 -0.86 -12.66 -12.58
N ALA A 144 -2.11 -12.61 -12.16
CA ALA A 144 -2.60 -13.35 -11.00
C ALA A 144 -2.30 -14.86 -11.07
N SER A 145 -2.31 -15.43 -12.28
CA SER A 145 -1.97 -16.84 -12.52
C SER A 145 -0.54 -17.23 -12.08
N GLU A 146 0.42 -16.29 -12.19
CA GLU A 146 1.79 -16.51 -11.72
C GLU A 146 1.85 -16.51 -10.20
N PHE A 147 1.20 -15.52 -9.56
CA PHE A 147 1.09 -15.47 -8.09
C PHE A 147 0.42 -16.74 -7.55
N ILE A 148 -0.69 -17.16 -8.15
CA ILE A 148 -1.40 -18.39 -7.78
C ILE A 148 -0.48 -19.62 -7.85
N LYS A 149 0.34 -19.71 -8.90
CA LYS A 149 1.29 -20.82 -9.07
C LYS A 149 2.36 -20.83 -7.97
N ILE A 150 2.92 -19.66 -7.64
CA ILE A 150 3.92 -19.52 -6.57
C ILE A 150 3.29 -19.87 -5.22
N ILE A 151 2.11 -19.30 -4.91
CA ILE A 151 1.39 -19.54 -3.66
C ILE A 151 1.09 -21.05 -3.49
N LYS A 152 0.54 -21.70 -4.51
CA LYS A 152 0.26 -23.14 -4.48
C LYS A 152 1.51 -23.96 -4.17
N LYS A 153 2.64 -23.63 -4.80
CA LYS A 153 3.92 -24.29 -4.52
C LYS A 153 4.34 -24.13 -3.06
N LYS A 154 4.11 -22.93 -2.47
CA LYS A 154 4.48 -22.63 -1.07
C LYS A 154 3.54 -23.21 -0.03
N LEU A 155 2.29 -23.47 -0.38
CA LEU A 155 1.32 -24.12 0.51
C LEU A 155 1.49 -25.64 0.57
N ASN A 156 2.14 -26.24 -0.43
CA ASN A 156 2.35 -27.69 -0.54
C ASN A 156 3.74 -28.15 -0.04
N ASN A 157 4.59 -27.22 0.37
CA ASN A 157 5.89 -27.48 0.98
C ASN A 157 5.87 -27.25 2.50
#